data_d164cf492444863ea3debf84adef7d00
#
_entry.id   d164cf492444863ea3debf84adef7d00
#
_cell.length_a   1.000
_cell.length_b   1.000
_cell.length_c   1.000
_cell.angle_alpha   90.00
_cell.angle_beta   90.00
_cell.angle_gamma   90.00
#
_symmetry.space_group_name_H-M   'P 1'
#
loop_
_entity.id
_entity.type
_entity.pdbx_description
1 polymer ?
#
loop_
_entity_poly.entity_id
_entity_poly.type
_entity_poly.pdbx_seq_one_letter_code
_entity_poly.pdbx_strand_id
1 'polypeptide(L)'
;MTRESARSVDLAQIDPATWWEQIAWVPQRPTITPGTVLDNVLDHAEPGAAAAEDVPDVLVEAARATGFDEVVDGLPQGWWTPVGSAGVGLSVGQRQRLALTRALCSTAPLVVMDEPTAHLDAASEAHVLDAVRALHASGRTVVVIAHRPALMALAEQTIAVTSQPVPPADIAPDRTPDRASAHEAAMAQEEAL
;
A
#
# COMPACT_ATOMS: atom_id res chain seq x y z
N MET A 1 12.60 31.04 3.69
CA MET A 1 11.46 30.15 3.94
C MET A 1 11.54 29.68 5.37
N THR A 2 10.65 30.18 6.21
CA THR A 2 10.57 29.88 7.64
C THR A 2 10.09 28.43 7.81
N ARG A 3 10.88 27.57 8.44
CA ARG A 3 10.43 26.24 8.87
C ARG A 3 9.31 26.48 9.88
N GLU A 4 8.09 26.25 9.46
CA GLU A 4 6.94 26.15 10.36
C GLU A 4 7.24 25.05 11.37
N SER A 5 7.16 25.36 12.67
CA SER A 5 7.41 24.38 13.73
C SER A 5 6.45 23.22 13.56
N ALA A 6 6.95 22.08 13.10
CA ALA A 6 6.16 20.86 13.05
C ALA A 6 5.68 20.54 14.47
N ARG A 7 4.36 20.61 14.70
CA ARG A 7 3.77 20.13 15.94
C ARG A 7 3.86 18.62 15.94
N SER A 8 4.62 18.06 16.87
CA SER A 8 4.61 16.62 17.10
C SER A 8 3.33 16.23 17.85
N VAL A 9 2.62 15.27 17.34
CA VAL A 9 1.47 14.63 17.99
C VAL A 9 1.85 13.20 18.32
N ASP A 10 1.52 12.76 19.54
CA ASP A 10 1.72 11.36 19.92
C ASP A 10 0.73 10.48 19.15
N LEU A 11 1.23 9.49 18.41
CA LEU A 11 0.40 8.55 17.65
C LEU A 11 -0.64 7.83 18.51
N ALA A 12 -0.35 7.61 19.80
CA ALA A 12 -1.29 7.01 20.74
C ALA A 12 -2.55 7.88 20.98
N GLN A 13 -2.52 9.16 20.61
CA GLN A 13 -3.64 10.10 20.75
C GLN A 13 -4.44 10.28 19.46
N ILE A 14 -4.02 9.65 18.37
CA ILE A 14 -4.70 9.74 17.07
C ILE A 14 -5.62 8.53 16.92
N ASP A 15 -6.86 8.78 16.47
CA ASP A 15 -7.75 7.69 16.08
C ASP A 15 -7.13 6.89 14.92
N PRO A 16 -6.95 5.56 15.04
CA PRO A 16 -6.31 4.76 14.03
C PRO A 16 -6.98 4.84 12.65
N ALA A 17 -8.32 4.92 12.58
CA ALA A 17 -9.04 5.01 11.31
C ALA A 17 -8.68 6.31 10.57
N THR A 18 -8.78 7.45 11.26
CA THR A 18 -8.40 8.76 10.72
C THR A 18 -6.93 8.81 10.29
N TRP A 19 -6.04 8.10 10.99
CA TRP A 19 -4.63 8.02 10.60
C TRP A 19 -4.44 7.22 9.31
N TRP A 20 -5.08 6.07 9.19
CA TRP A 20 -4.96 5.23 8.01
C TRP A 20 -5.55 5.86 6.74
N GLU A 21 -6.58 6.70 6.85
CA GLU A 21 -7.13 7.46 5.73
C GLU A 21 -6.11 8.44 5.10
N GLN A 22 -5.09 8.85 5.88
CA GLN A 22 -4.05 9.75 5.40
C GLN A 22 -2.86 9.03 4.74
N ILE A 23 -2.88 7.70 4.67
CA ILE A 23 -1.75 6.91 4.19
C ILE A 23 -2.16 6.05 3.00
N ALA A 24 -1.49 6.25 1.87
CA ALA A 24 -1.49 5.27 0.78
C ALA A 24 -0.34 4.28 1.02
N TRP A 25 -0.67 3.03 1.24
CA TRP A 25 0.31 1.97 1.53
C TRP A 25 0.58 1.11 0.30
N VAL A 26 1.85 0.99 -0.07
CA VAL A 26 2.33 0.07 -1.13
C VAL A 26 3.18 -1.02 -0.47
N PRO A 27 2.61 -2.20 -0.22
CA PRO A 27 3.34 -3.30 0.41
C PRO A 27 4.36 -3.95 -0.53
N GLN A 28 5.34 -4.63 0.04
CA GLN A 28 6.31 -5.44 -0.72
C GLN A 28 5.64 -6.52 -1.59
N ARG A 29 4.52 -7.07 -1.12
CA ARG A 29 3.73 -8.08 -1.83
C ARG A 29 2.27 -7.64 -1.93
N PRO A 30 1.92 -6.89 -2.97
CA PRO A 30 0.54 -6.45 -3.17
C PRO A 30 -0.42 -7.63 -3.35
N THR A 31 -1.53 -7.58 -2.63
CA THR A 31 -2.62 -8.55 -2.75
C THR A 31 -3.62 -8.10 -3.81
N ILE A 32 -4.24 -9.09 -4.45
CA ILE A 32 -5.33 -8.91 -5.40
C ILE A 32 -6.58 -9.52 -4.79
N THR A 33 -7.63 -8.73 -4.68
CA THR A 33 -8.95 -9.18 -4.25
C THR A 33 -9.72 -9.77 -5.45
N PRO A 34 -10.60 -10.77 -5.23
CA PRO A 34 -11.48 -11.24 -6.30
C PRO A 34 -12.37 -10.11 -6.82
N GLY A 35 -12.34 -9.89 -8.15
CA GLY A 35 -13.05 -8.80 -8.82
C GLY A 35 -12.39 -8.48 -10.14
N THR A 36 -12.70 -7.35 -10.75
CA THR A 36 -12.04 -6.88 -11.96
C THR A 36 -10.72 -6.17 -11.64
N VAL A 37 -9.90 -5.92 -12.67
CA VAL A 37 -8.73 -5.05 -12.55
C VAL A 37 -9.15 -3.66 -12.06
N LEU A 38 -10.24 -3.12 -12.61
CA LEU A 38 -10.79 -1.83 -12.22
C LEU A 38 -11.16 -1.79 -10.73
N ASP A 39 -11.91 -2.79 -10.23
CA ASP A 39 -12.25 -2.89 -8.81
C ASP A 39 -10.99 -2.88 -7.93
N ASN A 40 -9.98 -3.61 -8.36
CA ASN A 40 -8.71 -3.69 -7.63
C ASN A 40 -7.92 -2.38 -7.62
N VAL A 41 -8.09 -1.48 -8.57
CA VAL A 41 -7.46 -0.15 -8.53
C VAL A 41 -8.31 0.83 -7.73
N LEU A 42 -9.64 0.74 -7.84
CA LEU A 42 -10.59 1.63 -7.18
C LEU A 42 -10.88 1.27 -5.71
N ASP A 43 -10.47 0.09 -5.23
CA ASP A 43 -10.70 -0.38 -3.85
C ASP A 43 -10.20 0.59 -2.76
N HIS A 44 -9.37 1.56 -3.16
CA HIS A 44 -8.89 2.67 -2.33
C HIS A 44 -9.27 4.05 -2.89
N ALA A 45 -10.09 4.10 -3.94
CA ALA A 45 -10.68 5.34 -4.43
C ALA A 45 -12.00 5.62 -3.69
N GLU A 46 -12.49 6.86 -3.80
CA GLU A 46 -13.72 7.31 -3.16
C GLU A 46 -14.89 6.32 -3.35
N PRO A 47 -15.67 6.04 -2.29
CA PRO A 47 -16.85 5.17 -2.36
C PRO A 47 -17.82 5.65 -3.45
N GLY A 48 -18.05 4.81 -4.47
CA GLY A 48 -18.92 5.12 -5.61
C GLY A 48 -18.19 5.21 -6.96
N ALA A 49 -16.86 5.24 -6.98
CA ALA A 49 -16.10 5.22 -8.24
C ALA A 49 -16.23 3.88 -9.00
N ALA A 50 -16.50 2.78 -8.29
CA ALA A 50 -16.67 1.44 -8.87
C ALA A 50 -17.95 1.26 -9.72
N ALA A 51 -18.88 2.23 -9.71
CA ALA A 51 -20.11 2.19 -10.53
C ALA A 51 -19.96 2.90 -11.89
N ALA A 52 -18.76 3.38 -12.23
CA ALA A 52 -18.50 4.05 -13.50
C ALA A 52 -18.56 3.06 -14.67
N GLU A 53 -19.40 3.32 -15.67
CA GLU A 53 -19.37 2.59 -16.95
C GLU A 53 -18.08 2.85 -17.73
N ASP A 54 -17.42 3.97 -17.44
CA ASP A 54 -16.17 4.41 -18.06
C ASP A 54 -15.03 4.46 -17.04
N VAL A 55 -13.80 4.21 -17.51
CA VAL A 55 -12.58 4.33 -16.71
C VAL A 55 -12.22 5.81 -16.54
N PRO A 56 -12.08 6.33 -15.31
CA PRO A 56 -11.75 7.73 -15.08
C PRO A 56 -10.38 8.10 -15.69
N ASP A 57 -10.29 9.31 -16.29
CA ASP A 57 -9.05 9.79 -16.92
C ASP A 57 -7.86 9.80 -15.96
N VAL A 58 -8.08 10.17 -14.69
CA VAL A 58 -7.06 10.17 -13.64
C VAL A 58 -6.44 8.78 -13.44
N LEU A 59 -7.26 7.73 -13.59
CA LEU A 59 -6.81 6.35 -13.48
C LEU A 59 -6.00 5.92 -14.70
N VAL A 60 -6.41 6.34 -15.90
CA VAL A 60 -5.65 6.09 -17.13
C VAL A 60 -4.29 6.78 -17.09
N GLU A 61 -4.22 8.02 -16.61
CA GLU A 61 -2.97 8.76 -16.43
C GLU A 61 -2.06 8.11 -15.38
N ALA A 62 -2.62 7.68 -14.25
CA ALA A 62 -1.89 6.97 -13.22
C ALA A 62 -1.33 5.61 -13.73
N ALA A 63 -2.12 4.88 -14.52
CA ALA A 63 -1.68 3.64 -15.13
C ALA A 63 -0.51 3.85 -16.10
N ARG A 64 -0.58 4.88 -16.93
CA ARG A 64 0.54 5.26 -17.82
C ARG A 64 1.81 5.59 -17.05
N ALA A 65 1.70 6.35 -15.98
CA ALA A 65 2.84 6.73 -15.14
C ALA A 65 3.53 5.52 -14.48
N THR A 66 2.81 4.41 -14.28
CA THR A 66 3.33 3.18 -13.67
C THR A 66 3.61 2.08 -14.71
N GLY A 67 3.32 2.31 -15.99
CA GLY A 67 3.35 1.28 -17.05
C GLY A 67 2.30 0.19 -16.84
N PHE A 68 1.27 0.43 -16.04
CA PHE A 68 0.18 -0.53 -15.83
C PHE A 68 -0.81 -0.56 -16.99
N ASP A 69 -0.88 0.50 -17.81
CA ASP A 69 -1.63 0.55 -19.07
C ASP A 69 -1.21 -0.56 -20.02
N GLU A 70 0.09 -0.83 -20.19
CA GLU A 70 0.60 -1.95 -21.00
C GLU A 70 0.09 -3.31 -20.48
N VAL A 71 -0.04 -3.45 -19.15
CA VAL A 71 -0.60 -4.66 -18.54
C VAL A 71 -2.06 -4.79 -18.89
N VAL A 72 -2.84 -3.72 -18.75
CA VAL A 72 -4.27 -3.69 -19.04
C VAL A 72 -4.54 -3.99 -20.52
N ASP A 73 -3.77 -3.40 -21.43
CA ASP A 73 -3.88 -3.61 -22.87
C ASP A 73 -3.60 -5.08 -23.28
N GLY A 74 -2.77 -5.77 -22.51
CA GLY A 74 -2.48 -7.19 -22.70
C GLY A 74 -3.52 -8.15 -22.11
N LEU A 75 -4.51 -7.65 -21.36
CA LEU A 75 -5.52 -8.48 -20.71
C LEU A 75 -6.77 -8.68 -21.61
N PRO A 76 -7.46 -9.85 -21.52
CA PRO A 76 -8.55 -10.22 -22.43
C PRO A 76 -9.72 -9.22 -22.49
N GLN A 77 -10.01 -8.53 -21.38
CA GLN A 77 -11.10 -7.56 -21.25
C GLN A 77 -10.60 -6.23 -20.68
N GLY A 78 -9.30 -5.93 -20.78
CA GLY A 78 -8.71 -4.71 -20.26
C GLY A 78 -8.99 -4.53 -18.77
N TRP A 79 -9.50 -3.37 -18.41
CA TRP A 79 -9.85 -2.99 -17.04
C TRP A 79 -10.93 -3.90 -16.41
N TRP A 80 -11.79 -4.49 -17.20
CA TRP A 80 -12.88 -5.38 -16.75
C TRP A 80 -12.47 -6.84 -16.68
N THR A 81 -11.19 -7.16 -16.92
CA THR A 81 -10.70 -8.54 -16.77
C THR A 81 -10.85 -9.00 -15.33
N PRO A 82 -11.54 -10.12 -15.07
CA PRO A 82 -11.59 -10.72 -13.74
C PRO A 82 -10.21 -11.19 -13.29
N VAL A 83 -9.83 -10.84 -12.07
CA VAL A 83 -8.56 -11.20 -11.44
C VAL A 83 -8.79 -11.80 -10.05
N GLY A 84 -7.76 -12.36 -9.45
CA GLY A 84 -7.85 -13.04 -8.15
C GLY A 84 -8.09 -14.53 -8.28
N SER A 85 -8.69 -15.16 -7.25
CA SER A 85 -8.76 -16.64 -7.12
C SER A 85 -9.54 -17.35 -8.22
N ALA A 86 -10.45 -16.68 -8.91
CA ALA A 86 -11.27 -17.23 -10.00
C ALA A 86 -10.97 -16.60 -11.38
N GLY A 87 -10.02 -15.68 -11.45
CA GLY A 87 -9.68 -14.92 -12.66
C GLY A 87 -8.24 -15.09 -13.12
N VAL A 88 -7.82 -14.19 -14.01
CA VAL A 88 -6.44 -14.15 -14.51
C VAL A 88 -5.47 -13.81 -13.38
N GLY A 89 -4.36 -14.55 -13.30
CA GLY A 89 -3.28 -14.27 -12.38
C GLY A 89 -2.39 -13.12 -12.91
N LEU A 90 -2.07 -12.16 -12.05
CA LEU A 90 -1.06 -11.13 -12.36
C LEU A 90 0.32 -11.58 -11.86
N SER A 91 1.37 -11.29 -12.63
CA SER A 91 2.76 -11.50 -12.21
C SER A 91 3.12 -10.60 -11.03
N VAL A 92 4.26 -10.85 -10.37
CA VAL A 92 4.74 -10.01 -9.25
C VAL A 92 4.89 -8.55 -9.70
N GLY A 93 5.54 -8.31 -10.85
CA GLY A 93 5.73 -6.95 -11.40
C GLY A 93 4.41 -6.27 -11.78
N GLN A 94 3.44 -7.02 -12.35
CA GLN A 94 2.13 -6.50 -12.68
C GLN A 94 1.34 -6.09 -11.42
N ARG A 95 1.38 -6.90 -10.36
CA ARG A 95 0.78 -6.55 -9.07
C ARG A 95 1.43 -5.30 -8.46
N GLN A 96 2.74 -5.17 -8.60
CA GLN A 96 3.45 -3.99 -8.11
C GLN A 96 3.03 -2.71 -8.86
N ARG A 97 2.93 -2.78 -10.21
CA ARG A 97 2.44 -1.65 -11.02
C ARG A 97 0.99 -1.27 -10.64
N LEU A 98 0.12 -2.26 -10.42
CA LEU A 98 -1.24 -2.04 -9.94
C LEU A 98 -1.26 -1.31 -8.59
N ALA A 99 -0.45 -1.74 -7.62
CA ALA A 99 -0.38 -1.10 -6.31
C ALA A 99 0.16 0.35 -6.39
N LEU A 100 1.11 0.62 -7.27
CA LEU A 100 1.59 1.98 -7.56
C LEU A 100 0.51 2.84 -8.21
N THR A 101 -0.28 2.27 -9.14
CA THR A 101 -1.43 2.95 -9.75
C THR A 101 -2.47 3.33 -8.69
N ARG A 102 -2.80 2.42 -7.76
CA ARG A 102 -3.64 2.73 -6.59
C ARG A 102 -3.10 3.92 -5.79
N ALA A 103 -1.79 3.92 -5.50
CA ALA A 103 -1.16 4.99 -4.72
C ALA A 103 -1.21 6.34 -5.46
N LEU A 104 -1.07 6.35 -6.79
CA LEU A 104 -1.21 7.55 -7.60
C LEU A 104 -2.66 8.08 -7.64
N CYS A 105 -3.65 7.19 -7.67
CA CYS A 105 -5.07 7.56 -7.62
C CYS A 105 -5.54 7.99 -6.23
N SER A 106 -4.82 7.61 -5.17
CA SER A 106 -5.16 8.00 -3.80
C SER A 106 -4.94 9.49 -3.59
N THR A 107 -5.80 10.12 -2.79
CA THR A 107 -5.67 11.52 -2.33
C THR A 107 -4.85 11.65 -1.04
N ALA A 108 -4.44 10.54 -0.44
CA ALA A 108 -3.69 10.53 0.81
C ALA A 108 -2.39 11.37 0.71
N PRO A 109 -2.14 12.27 1.68
CA PRO A 109 -0.97 13.15 1.66
C PRO A 109 0.36 12.42 1.93
N LEU A 110 0.31 11.23 2.53
CA LEU A 110 1.47 10.40 2.82
C LEU A 110 1.40 9.09 2.04
N VAL A 111 2.45 8.79 1.30
CA VAL A 111 2.61 7.49 0.61
C VAL A 111 3.77 6.75 1.26
N VAL A 112 3.51 5.52 1.71
CA VAL A 112 4.54 4.65 2.31
C VAL A 112 4.71 3.42 1.43
N MET A 113 5.94 3.14 1.01
CA MET A 113 6.28 2.01 0.15
C MET A 113 7.29 1.10 0.84
N ASP A 114 6.96 -0.18 0.91
CA ASP A 114 7.84 -1.20 1.49
C ASP A 114 8.51 -2.02 0.39
N GLU A 115 9.81 -1.83 0.21
CA GLU A 115 10.65 -2.48 -0.80
C GLU A 115 9.99 -2.58 -2.21
N PRO A 116 9.52 -1.47 -2.79
CA PRO A 116 8.69 -1.48 -3.99
C PRO A 116 9.40 -2.02 -5.24
N THR A 117 10.71 -2.20 -5.20
CA THR A 117 11.52 -2.75 -6.29
C THR A 117 12.00 -4.19 -6.03
N ALA A 118 11.57 -4.82 -4.93
CA ALA A 118 11.95 -6.19 -4.63
C ALA A 118 11.47 -7.15 -5.74
N HIS A 119 12.38 -8.02 -6.20
CA HIS A 119 12.12 -9.05 -7.21
C HIS A 119 11.68 -8.50 -8.59
N LEU A 120 11.93 -7.22 -8.89
CA LEU A 120 11.65 -6.63 -10.19
C LEU A 120 12.89 -6.68 -11.09
N ASP A 121 12.64 -6.80 -12.39
CA ASP A 121 13.63 -6.57 -13.45
C ASP A 121 13.89 -5.06 -13.65
N ALA A 122 14.89 -4.72 -14.44
CA ALA A 122 15.30 -3.32 -14.65
C ALA A 122 14.19 -2.47 -15.30
N ALA A 123 13.37 -3.05 -16.17
CA ALA A 123 12.27 -2.31 -16.82
C ALA A 123 11.17 -1.98 -15.80
N SER A 124 10.77 -2.96 -14.99
CA SER A 124 9.79 -2.77 -13.92
C SER A 124 10.31 -1.83 -12.81
N GLU A 125 11.61 -1.85 -12.51
CA GLU A 125 12.24 -0.91 -11.58
C GLU A 125 12.13 0.54 -12.09
N ALA A 126 12.31 0.79 -13.37
CA ALA A 126 12.16 2.11 -13.96
C ALA A 126 10.76 2.70 -13.72
N HIS A 127 9.70 1.91 -13.88
CA HIS A 127 8.33 2.34 -13.59
C HIS A 127 8.12 2.71 -12.10
N VAL A 128 8.77 2.00 -11.18
CA VAL A 128 8.72 2.37 -9.75
C VAL A 128 9.38 3.73 -9.51
N LEU A 129 10.56 3.96 -10.11
CA LEU A 129 11.26 5.25 -9.99
C LEU A 129 10.43 6.41 -10.56
N ASP A 130 9.75 6.20 -11.69
CA ASP A 130 8.89 7.20 -12.31
C ASP A 130 7.63 7.46 -11.47
N ALA A 131 7.03 6.43 -10.89
CA ALA A 131 5.91 6.58 -9.95
C ALA A 131 6.32 7.38 -8.70
N VAL A 132 7.50 7.11 -8.11
CA VAL A 132 8.02 7.88 -6.97
C VAL A 132 8.21 9.36 -7.33
N ARG A 133 8.77 9.65 -8.51
CA ARG A 133 8.91 11.03 -9.01
C ARG A 133 7.56 11.72 -9.20
N ALA A 134 6.59 11.03 -9.79
CA ALA A 134 5.24 11.57 -10.00
C ALA A 134 4.54 11.88 -8.67
N LEU A 135 4.63 10.98 -7.68
CA LEU A 135 4.10 11.18 -6.34
C LEU A 135 4.74 12.38 -5.65
N HIS A 136 6.06 12.50 -5.69
CA HIS A 136 6.77 13.65 -5.13
C HIS A 136 6.39 14.96 -5.84
N ALA A 137 6.32 14.96 -7.17
CA ALA A 137 5.92 16.13 -7.95
C ALA A 137 4.47 16.57 -7.67
N SER A 138 3.59 15.67 -7.22
CA SER A 138 2.23 16.00 -6.77
C SER A 138 2.17 16.68 -5.39
N GLY A 139 3.32 16.91 -4.73
CA GLY A 139 3.41 17.57 -3.42
C GLY A 139 3.13 16.64 -2.23
N ARG A 140 3.05 15.33 -2.46
CA ARG A 140 2.86 14.34 -1.40
C ARG A 140 4.17 13.99 -0.70
N THR A 141 4.09 13.64 0.56
CA THR A 141 5.22 13.05 1.29
C THR A 141 5.37 11.59 0.91
N VAL A 142 6.54 11.19 0.42
CA VAL A 142 6.81 9.80 0.05
C VAL A 142 7.88 9.23 0.97
N VAL A 143 7.54 8.15 1.68
CA VAL A 143 8.45 7.38 2.51
C VAL A 143 8.69 6.04 1.84
N VAL A 144 9.95 5.72 1.54
CA VAL A 144 10.32 4.46 0.89
C VAL A 144 11.26 3.68 1.79
N ILE A 145 10.87 2.47 2.14
CA ILE A 145 11.76 1.50 2.78
C ILE A 145 12.48 0.77 1.65
N ALA A 146 13.77 0.98 1.50
CA ALA A 146 14.54 0.42 0.39
C ALA A 146 16.01 0.25 0.75
N HIS A 147 16.65 -0.66 0.03
CA HIS A 147 18.10 -0.87 0.08
C HIS A 147 18.77 -0.68 -1.30
N ARG A 148 17.98 -0.43 -2.36
CA ARG A 148 18.51 -0.24 -3.72
C ARG A 148 19.03 1.18 -3.93
N PRO A 149 20.26 1.33 -4.49
CA PRO A 149 20.88 2.65 -4.68
C PRO A 149 20.05 3.60 -5.55
N ALA A 150 19.33 3.08 -6.55
CA ALA A 150 18.52 3.91 -7.45
C ALA A 150 17.37 4.65 -6.72
N LEU A 151 16.70 3.98 -5.77
CA LEU A 151 15.68 4.61 -4.93
C LEU A 151 16.28 5.57 -3.90
N MET A 152 17.42 5.18 -3.31
CA MET A 152 18.13 6.05 -2.36
C MET A 152 18.60 7.36 -3.01
N ALA A 153 18.97 7.32 -4.30
CA ALA A 153 19.40 8.51 -5.05
C ALA A 153 18.25 9.50 -5.32
N LEU A 154 16.99 9.10 -5.22
CA LEU A 154 15.83 9.98 -5.35
C LEU A 154 15.44 10.66 -4.04
N ALA A 155 15.93 10.16 -2.90
CA ALA A 155 15.54 10.65 -1.58
C ALA A 155 16.19 12.01 -1.27
N GLU A 156 15.41 12.97 -0.77
CA GLU A 156 15.91 14.22 -0.20
C GLU A 156 16.56 13.99 1.17
N GLN A 157 16.09 12.97 1.88
CA GLN A 157 16.61 12.57 3.20
C GLN A 157 16.64 11.04 3.32
N THR A 158 17.75 10.51 3.81
CA THR A 158 17.89 9.09 4.12
C THR A 158 18.06 8.90 5.62
N ILE A 159 17.28 7.98 6.20
CA ILE A 159 17.35 7.59 7.60
C ILE A 159 17.81 6.13 7.66
N ALA A 160 18.98 5.90 8.23
CA ALA A 160 19.45 4.53 8.47
C ALA A 160 18.80 3.96 9.74
N VAL A 161 18.08 2.85 9.58
CA VAL A 161 17.49 2.12 10.70
C VAL A 161 18.37 0.91 11.01
N THR A 162 18.94 0.88 12.21
CA THR A 162 19.71 -0.27 12.69
C THR A 162 18.95 -0.94 13.83
N SER A 163 18.66 -2.25 13.69
CA SER A 163 18.10 -3.02 14.79
C SER A 163 19.25 -3.54 15.69
N GLN A 164 19.16 -3.31 16.99
CA GLN A 164 19.98 -4.05 17.95
C GLN A 164 19.17 -5.27 18.42
N PRO A 165 19.77 -6.45 18.51
CA PRO A 165 19.09 -7.60 19.11
C PRO A 165 18.68 -7.25 20.54
N VAL A 166 17.39 -7.34 20.83
CA VAL A 166 16.89 -7.21 22.20
C VAL A 166 17.30 -8.47 22.96
N PRO A 167 18.00 -8.38 24.12
CA PRO A 167 18.31 -9.54 24.92
C PRO A 167 17.04 -10.31 25.28
N PRO A 168 17.04 -11.64 25.30
CA PRO A 168 15.84 -12.45 25.55
C PRO A 168 15.10 -12.13 26.86
N ALA A 169 15.80 -11.55 27.84
CA ALA A 169 15.24 -11.15 29.14
C ALA A 169 14.32 -9.91 29.08
N ASP A 170 14.43 -9.11 28.03
CA ASP A 170 13.65 -7.87 27.86
C ASP A 170 12.44 -8.06 26.92
N ILE A 171 12.23 -9.25 26.39
CA ILE A 171 11.02 -9.58 25.65
C ILE A 171 9.91 -9.82 26.69
N ALA A 172 9.08 -8.81 26.92
CA ALA A 172 7.87 -9.01 27.71
C ALA A 172 7.07 -10.19 27.10
N PRO A 173 6.54 -11.13 27.92
CA PRO A 173 5.78 -12.24 27.39
C PRO A 173 4.61 -11.68 26.57
N ASP A 174 4.49 -12.21 25.36
CA ASP A 174 3.39 -11.89 24.44
C ASP A 174 2.06 -12.02 25.20
N ARG A 175 1.38 -10.89 25.42
CA ARG A 175 0.05 -10.83 26.00
C ARG A 175 -1.01 -11.16 24.95
N THR A 176 -0.80 -12.19 24.15
CA THR A 176 -1.92 -12.81 23.46
C THR A 176 -2.83 -13.41 24.54
N PRO A 177 -4.06 -12.95 24.68
CA PRO A 177 -4.99 -13.58 25.62
C PRO A 177 -5.13 -15.03 25.17
N ASP A 178 -4.82 -15.96 26.08
CA ASP A 178 -4.98 -17.39 25.85
C ASP A 178 -6.40 -17.65 25.39
N ARG A 179 -6.57 -18.12 24.14
CA ARG A 179 -7.87 -18.44 23.56
C ARG A 179 -8.66 -19.43 24.40
N ALA A 180 -7.98 -20.20 25.24
CA ALA A 180 -8.62 -21.14 26.17
C ALA A 180 -9.39 -20.42 27.29
N SER A 181 -8.82 -19.36 27.88
CA SER A 181 -9.47 -18.59 28.94
C SER A 181 -10.68 -17.77 28.45
N ALA A 182 -10.67 -17.32 27.18
CA ALA A 182 -11.81 -16.63 26.59
C ALA A 182 -12.99 -17.58 26.29
N HIS A 183 -12.70 -18.84 25.97
CA HIS A 183 -13.75 -19.83 25.71
C HIS A 183 -14.40 -20.32 27.00
N GLU A 184 -13.62 -20.47 28.07
CA GLU A 184 -14.12 -20.89 29.41
C GLU A 184 -14.98 -19.79 30.05
N ALA A 185 -14.64 -18.51 29.86
CA ALA A 185 -15.45 -17.38 30.32
C ALA A 185 -16.77 -17.24 29.55
N ALA A 186 -16.83 -17.60 28.28
CA ALA A 186 -18.05 -17.60 27.48
C ALA A 186 -19.00 -18.74 27.88
N MET A 187 -18.46 -19.93 28.17
CA MET A 187 -19.27 -21.08 28.60
C MET A 187 -19.87 -20.90 30.01
N ALA A 188 -19.14 -20.20 30.90
CA ALA A 188 -19.65 -19.94 32.27
C ALA A 188 -20.81 -18.92 32.31
N GLN A 189 -20.96 -18.08 31.27
CA GLN A 189 -22.10 -17.15 31.14
C GLN A 189 -23.36 -17.79 30.56
N GLU A 190 -23.24 -18.89 29.83
CA GLU A 190 -24.39 -19.61 29.24
C GLU A 190 -25.06 -20.57 30.22
N GLU A 191 -24.35 -20.99 31.29
CA GLU A 191 -24.89 -21.88 32.34
C GLU A 191 -25.63 -21.11 33.47
N ALA A 192 -25.63 -19.79 33.45
CA ALA A 192 -26.24 -18.93 34.48
C ALA A 192 -27.55 -18.25 34.03
N LEU A 193 -28.18 -18.68 32.91
CA LEU A 193 -29.47 -18.22 32.40
C LEU A 193 -30.46 -19.35 32.31
#